data_7f34c6ab063ca268025bfd73a432c2f6
#
_entry.id   7f34c6ab063ca268025bfd73a432c2f6
#
_cell.length_a   1.000
_cell.length_b   1.000
_cell.length_c   1.000
_cell.angle_alpha   90.00
_cell.angle_beta   90.00
_cell.angle_gamma   90.00
#
_symmetry.space_group_name_H-M   'P 1'
#
loop_
_entity.id
_entity.type
_entity.pdbx_description
1 polymer ?
#
loop_
_entity_poly.entity_id
_entity_poly.type
_entity_poly.pdbx_seq_one_letter_code
_entity_poly.pdbx_strand_id
1 'polypeptide(L)'
;MEKNRMHVTIIDDNRDLLDVLSSSLQDSFTLETFTEPEKGLEFIKNNHTDAILLDLHIPGKDGFQVYEEVKRTKQNLPVLFLTGDSDMGARVKGLEIGADDFLIKPVQTEELVARIRNRISLSKRNQQNNKLIKFKDLTIDLDGHQVILNNQPVRLTPKEYQLLLVLSQNPNRVIHKDDLIHMLWKDVHVEVNNLDTHFSNLRRKLKPFSTHIKTLKNLGYVLRI
;
A
#
# COMPACT_ATOMS: atom_id res chain seq x y z
N MET A 1 23.12 -0.55 -23.76
CA MET A 1 21.84 -0.19 -23.12
C MET A 1 21.85 -0.82 -21.73
N GLU A 2 22.15 -0.06 -20.69
CA GLU A 2 22.01 -0.53 -19.31
C GLU A 2 20.53 -0.86 -19.08
N LYS A 3 20.22 -2.14 -18.97
CA LYS A 3 18.93 -2.58 -18.43
C LYS A 3 18.79 -1.92 -17.07
N ASN A 4 17.76 -1.10 -16.90
CA ASN A 4 17.40 -0.47 -15.62
C ASN A 4 17.18 -1.61 -14.59
N ARG A 5 18.27 -1.99 -13.87
CA ARG A 5 18.26 -3.08 -12.88
C ARG A 5 17.39 -2.62 -11.71
N MET A 6 16.61 -3.52 -11.15
CA MET A 6 15.85 -3.24 -9.94
C MET A 6 16.80 -3.08 -8.76
N HIS A 7 16.55 -2.06 -7.93
CA HIS A 7 17.34 -1.76 -6.73
C HIS A 7 16.76 -2.48 -5.53
N VAL A 8 17.57 -3.24 -4.81
CA VAL A 8 17.19 -3.96 -3.60
C VAL A 8 18.09 -3.54 -2.45
N THR A 9 17.47 -3.10 -1.36
CA THR A 9 18.17 -2.78 -0.10
C THR A 9 18.09 -3.98 0.82
N ILE A 10 19.22 -4.40 1.41
CA ILE A 10 19.30 -5.52 2.34
C ILE A 10 19.76 -5.00 3.70
N ILE A 11 19.02 -5.32 4.75
CA ILE A 11 19.36 -4.95 6.13
C ILE A 11 19.43 -6.23 6.96
N ASP A 12 20.63 -6.57 7.41
CA ASP A 12 20.92 -7.77 8.21
C ASP A 12 22.23 -7.52 8.97
N ASP A 13 22.32 -7.84 10.26
CA ASP A 13 23.52 -7.58 11.06
C ASP A 13 24.67 -8.54 10.74
N ASN A 14 24.38 -9.64 10.06
CA ASN A 14 25.36 -10.65 9.68
C ASN A 14 26.07 -10.26 8.37
N ARG A 15 27.32 -9.76 8.49
CA ARG A 15 28.14 -9.36 7.33
C ARG A 15 28.42 -10.49 6.36
N ASP A 16 28.71 -11.69 6.87
CA ASP A 16 29.01 -12.84 6.00
C ASP A 16 27.81 -13.21 5.13
N LEU A 17 26.62 -13.12 5.71
CA LEU A 17 25.37 -13.32 4.95
C LEU A 17 25.14 -12.21 3.92
N LEU A 18 25.42 -10.96 4.24
CA LEU A 18 25.33 -9.84 3.29
C LEU A 18 26.28 -10.04 2.11
N ASP A 19 27.50 -10.51 2.35
CA ASP A 19 28.49 -10.79 1.29
C ASP A 19 28.04 -11.95 0.40
N VAL A 20 27.51 -13.03 0.97
CA VAL A 20 26.92 -14.16 0.24
C VAL A 20 25.73 -13.72 -0.61
N LEU A 21 24.78 -12.97 -0.02
CA LEU A 21 23.61 -12.46 -0.73
C LEU A 21 24.02 -11.50 -1.85
N SER A 22 24.99 -10.61 -1.58
CA SER A 22 25.51 -9.68 -2.59
C SER A 22 26.10 -10.41 -3.77
N SER A 23 26.95 -11.40 -3.53
CA SER A 23 27.57 -12.21 -4.58
C SER A 23 26.53 -12.99 -5.39
N SER A 24 25.50 -13.52 -4.74
CA SER A 24 24.48 -14.35 -5.37
C SER A 24 23.44 -13.53 -6.16
N LEU A 25 23.19 -12.29 -5.77
CA LEU A 25 22.10 -11.46 -6.34
C LEU A 25 22.58 -10.37 -7.30
N GLN A 26 23.89 -10.05 -7.34
CA GLN A 26 24.46 -8.94 -8.14
C GLN A 26 24.17 -9.03 -9.64
N ASP A 27 24.00 -10.23 -10.19
CA ASP A 27 23.65 -10.41 -11.61
C ASP A 27 22.18 -10.05 -11.91
N SER A 28 21.32 -10.09 -10.89
CA SER A 28 19.88 -9.89 -11.00
C SER A 28 19.41 -8.50 -10.56
N PHE A 29 20.13 -7.87 -9.62
CA PHE A 29 19.73 -6.63 -8.96
C PHE A 29 20.92 -5.69 -8.76
N THR A 30 20.65 -4.41 -8.57
CA THR A 30 21.57 -3.47 -7.95
C THR A 30 21.32 -3.52 -6.44
N LEU A 31 22.37 -3.70 -5.65
CA LEU A 31 22.23 -3.99 -4.21
C LEU A 31 22.87 -2.89 -3.36
N GLU A 32 22.19 -2.57 -2.27
CA GLU A 32 22.73 -1.78 -1.17
C GLU A 32 22.53 -2.54 0.13
N THR A 33 23.60 -2.70 0.91
CA THR A 33 23.60 -3.55 2.10
C THR A 33 23.95 -2.77 3.37
N PHE A 34 23.24 -3.03 4.45
CA PHE A 34 23.42 -2.34 5.72
C PHE A 34 23.40 -3.34 6.88
N THR A 35 24.39 -3.25 7.76
CA THR A 35 24.42 -4.00 9.03
C THR A 35 23.68 -3.25 10.15
N GLU A 36 23.43 -1.96 9.98
CA GLU A 36 22.79 -1.09 10.95
C GLU A 36 21.43 -0.63 10.41
N PRO A 37 20.32 -0.92 11.12
CA PRO A 37 18.96 -0.57 10.67
C PRO A 37 18.78 0.92 10.39
N GLU A 38 19.38 1.79 11.21
CA GLU A 38 19.28 3.24 11.10
C GLU A 38 19.87 3.76 9.79
N LYS A 39 21.04 3.24 9.40
CA LYS A 39 21.68 3.61 8.13
C LYS A 39 20.88 3.12 6.93
N GLY A 40 20.31 1.90 7.02
CA GLY A 40 19.42 1.37 6.01
C GLY A 40 18.14 2.22 5.85
N LEU A 41 17.51 2.62 6.95
CA LEU A 41 16.34 3.49 6.95
C LEU A 41 16.65 4.88 6.38
N GLU A 42 17.78 5.47 6.73
CA GLU A 42 18.22 6.75 6.18
C GLU A 42 18.45 6.65 4.66
N PHE A 43 19.10 5.59 4.21
CA PHE A 43 19.30 5.33 2.78
C PHE A 43 17.96 5.20 2.05
N ILE A 44 17.05 4.37 2.55
CA ILE A 44 15.72 4.13 1.97
C ILE A 44 14.91 5.42 1.88
N LYS A 45 15.02 6.30 2.87
CA LYS A 45 14.33 7.59 2.87
C LYS A 45 14.81 8.52 1.74
N ASN A 46 16.11 8.54 1.48
CA ASN A 46 16.76 9.51 0.60
C ASN A 46 17.02 8.97 -0.81
N ASN A 47 16.95 7.67 -1.02
CA ASN A 47 17.30 7.02 -2.27
C ASN A 47 16.15 6.16 -2.83
N HIS A 48 16.31 5.78 -4.10
CA HIS A 48 15.39 4.83 -4.74
C HIS A 48 15.75 3.39 -4.35
N THR A 49 14.74 2.63 -3.95
CA THR A 49 14.79 1.17 -3.84
C THR A 49 13.48 0.57 -4.30
N ASP A 50 13.51 -0.58 -4.97
CA ASP A 50 12.34 -1.29 -5.49
C ASP A 50 11.83 -2.33 -4.49
N ALA A 51 12.68 -2.88 -3.62
CA ALA A 51 12.32 -3.83 -2.56
C ALA A 51 13.34 -3.80 -1.42
N ILE A 52 12.91 -4.29 -0.26
CA ILE A 52 13.76 -4.46 0.92
C ILE A 52 13.79 -5.94 1.30
N LEU A 53 14.99 -6.48 1.54
CA LEU A 53 15.20 -7.69 2.31
C LEU A 53 15.59 -7.28 3.73
N LEU A 54 14.86 -7.76 4.72
CA LEU A 54 15.00 -7.33 6.10
C LEU A 54 15.09 -8.52 7.03
N ASP A 55 16.18 -8.61 7.79
CA ASP A 55 16.21 -9.57 8.89
C ASP A 55 15.26 -9.15 10.01
N LEU A 56 14.68 -10.13 10.66
CA LEU A 56 13.82 -9.89 11.84
C LEU A 56 14.63 -9.60 13.10
N HIS A 57 15.76 -10.29 13.26
CA HIS A 57 16.55 -10.28 14.49
C HIS A 57 17.80 -9.43 14.33
N ILE A 58 17.63 -8.12 14.29
CA ILE A 58 18.76 -7.19 14.20
C ILE A 58 19.00 -6.59 15.60
N PRO A 59 20.24 -6.60 16.11
CA PRO A 59 20.56 -5.97 17.38
C PRO A 59 20.18 -4.50 17.42
N GLY A 60 19.55 -4.07 18.50
CA GLY A 60 19.17 -2.67 18.75
C GLY A 60 17.80 -2.27 18.22
N LYS A 61 17.30 -2.88 17.15
CA LYS A 61 15.99 -2.56 16.60
C LYS A 61 15.32 -3.80 15.98
N ASP A 62 14.13 -4.15 16.46
CA ASP A 62 13.32 -5.23 15.90
C ASP A 62 12.99 -4.96 14.44
N GLY A 63 13.14 -5.97 13.56
CA GLY A 63 12.80 -5.87 12.15
C GLY A 63 11.36 -5.41 11.90
N PHE A 64 10.41 -5.72 12.79
CA PHE A 64 9.06 -5.19 12.70
C PHE A 64 8.99 -3.67 12.91
N GLN A 65 9.81 -3.11 13.79
CA GLN A 65 9.88 -1.66 13.96
C GLN A 65 10.46 -0.98 12.71
N VAL A 66 11.48 -1.59 12.09
CA VAL A 66 12.02 -1.12 10.81
C VAL A 66 10.94 -1.16 9.74
N TYR A 67 10.18 -2.26 9.64
CA TYR A 67 9.06 -2.42 8.72
C TYR A 67 8.02 -1.30 8.89
N GLU A 68 7.58 -1.03 10.11
CA GLU A 68 6.60 0.03 10.38
C GLU A 68 7.10 1.41 9.94
N GLU A 69 8.38 1.73 10.19
CA GLU A 69 8.97 3.00 9.75
C GLU A 69 9.04 3.12 8.24
N VAL A 70 9.41 2.05 7.54
CA VAL A 70 9.38 2.00 6.09
C VAL A 70 7.96 2.23 5.57
N LYS A 71 6.97 1.52 6.11
CA LYS A 71 5.58 1.61 5.65
C LYS A 71 4.92 2.97 5.93
N ARG A 72 5.37 3.71 6.97
CA ARG A 72 4.92 5.09 7.19
C ARG A 72 5.33 6.05 6.08
N THR A 73 6.52 5.86 5.49
CA THR A 73 7.08 6.78 4.50
C THR A 73 6.92 6.27 3.07
N LYS A 74 7.01 4.97 2.87
CA LYS A 74 6.94 4.28 1.57
C LYS A 74 5.97 3.09 1.65
N GLN A 75 4.68 3.37 1.83
CA GLN A 75 3.63 2.37 2.07
C GLN A 75 3.62 1.21 1.06
N ASN A 76 3.89 1.50 -0.21
CA ASN A 76 3.84 0.53 -1.30
C ASN A 76 5.19 -0.15 -1.58
N LEU A 77 6.25 0.17 -0.84
CA LEU A 77 7.55 -0.46 -1.00
C LEU A 77 7.50 -1.89 -0.43
N PRO A 78 7.74 -2.94 -1.24
CA PRO A 78 7.69 -4.31 -0.74
C PRO A 78 8.85 -4.60 0.21
N VAL A 79 8.51 -5.24 1.33
CA VAL A 79 9.46 -5.69 2.36
C VAL A 79 9.31 -7.19 2.51
N LEU A 80 10.39 -7.93 2.23
CA LEU A 80 10.49 -9.37 2.40
C LEU A 80 11.34 -9.64 3.64
N PHE A 81 10.77 -10.32 4.62
CA PHE A 81 11.53 -10.72 5.81
C PHE A 81 12.38 -11.96 5.53
N LEU A 82 13.61 -11.94 6.04
CA LEU A 82 14.48 -13.11 6.15
C LEU A 82 14.51 -13.54 7.62
N THR A 83 14.12 -14.77 7.94
CA THR A 83 14.04 -15.25 9.32
C THR A 83 14.65 -16.64 9.50
N GLY A 84 15.16 -16.95 10.68
CA GLY A 84 15.54 -18.31 11.04
C GLY A 84 14.33 -19.24 11.21
N ASP A 85 14.56 -20.56 11.10
CA ASP A 85 13.50 -21.59 11.03
C ASP A 85 12.60 -21.70 12.29
N SER A 86 13.02 -21.17 13.43
CA SER A 86 12.36 -21.39 14.72
C SER A 86 11.26 -20.39 15.09
N ASP A 87 10.99 -19.37 14.27
CA ASP A 87 10.10 -18.28 14.67
C ASP A 87 8.71 -18.32 14.02
N MET A 88 7.95 -19.37 14.38
CA MET A 88 6.53 -19.45 14.00
C MET A 88 5.72 -18.26 14.53
N GLY A 89 6.06 -17.73 15.70
CA GLY A 89 5.39 -16.56 16.28
C GLY A 89 5.63 -15.29 15.47
N ALA A 90 6.86 -15.09 15.01
CA ALA A 90 7.20 -13.97 14.14
C ALA A 90 6.49 -14.06 12.77
N ARG A 91 6.35 -15.26 12.23
CA ARG A 91 5.59 -15.45 10.96
C ARG A 91 4.10 -15.10 11.12
N VAL A 92 3.47 -15.53 12.21
CA VAL A 92 2.07 -15.19 12.52
C VAL A 92 1.93 -13.68 12.68
N LYS A 93 2.79 -13.06 13.51
CA LYS A 93 2.81 -11.60 13.70
C LYS A 93 3.03 -10.87 12.38
N GLY A 94 3.92 -11.35 11.54
CA GLY A 94 4.19 -10.74 10.24
C GLY A 94 2.99 -10.82 9.28
N LEU A 95 2.24 -11.91 9.28
CA LEU A 95 1.00 -12.02 8.51
C LEU A 95 -0.06 -11.05 9.04
N GLU A 96 -0.17 -10.88 10.35
CA GLU A 96 -1.11 -9.95 10.99
C GLU A 96 -0.83 -8.48 10.64
N ILE A 97 0.45 -8.08 10.58
CA ILE A 97 0.84 -6.72 10.20
C ILE A 97 0.83 -6.47 8.69
N GLY A 98 0.57 -7.52 7.90
CA GLY A 98 0.49 -7.43 6.44
C GLY A 98 1.84 -7.36 5.74
N ALA A 99 2.87 -8.04 6.27
CA ALA A 99 4.16 -8.17 5.60
C ALA A 99 4.01 -8.75 4.19
N ASP A 100 4.81 -8.24 3.25
CA ASP A 100 4.66 -8.63 1.84
C ASP A 100 5.10 -10.07 1.59
N ASP A 101 6.18 -10.55 2.25
CA ASP A 101 6.64 -11.94 2.18
C ASP A 101 7.52 -12.32 3.37
N PHE A 102 7.65 -13.64 3.59
CA PHE A 102 8.54 -14.25 4.58
C PHE A 102 9.34 -15.37 3.94
N LEU A 103 10.65 -15.34 4.14
CA LEU A 103 11.61 -16.31 3.65
C LEU A 103 12.37 -16.90 4.84
N ILE A 104 12.52 -18.22 4.84
CA ILE A 104 13.23 -18.96 5.90
C ILE A 104 14.69 -19.14 5.46
N LYS A 105 15.64 -18.76 6.30
CA LYS A 105 17.06 -19.02 6.11
C LYS A 105 17.36 -20.51 6.41
N PRO A 106 18.17 -21.23 5.57
CA PRO A 106 18.75 -20.78 4.32
C PRO A 106 17.77 -20.78 3.15
N VAL A 107 17.83 -19.77 2.29
CA VAL A 107 17.00 -19.64 1.09
C VAL A 107 17.82 -19.87 -0.17
N GLN A 108 17.24 -20.61 -1.14
CA GLN A 108 17.88 -20.80 -2.44
C GLN A 108 17.86 -19.51 -3.24
N THR A 109 18.98 -19.20 -3.94
CA THR A 109 19.13 -17.95 -4.70
C THR A 109 18.02 -17.78 -5.73
N GLU A 110 17.66 -18.83 -6.45
CA GLU A 110 16.64 -18.81 -7.48
C GLU A 110 15.26 -18.48 -6.90
N GLU A 111 14.93 -19.06 -5.74
CA GLU A 111 13.69 -18.75 -5.03
C GLU A 111 13.66 -17.29 -4.58
N LEU A 112 14.76 -16.81 -3.99
CA LEU A 112 14.88 -15.43 -3.52
C LEU A 112 14.70 -14.43 -4.67
N VAL A 113 15.39 -14.65 -5.80
CA VAL A 113 15.26 -13.82 -7.01
C VAL A 113 13.82 -13.81 -7.51
N ALA A 114 13.18 -14.98 -7.60
CA ALA A 114 11.81 -15.10 -8.08
C ALA A 114 10.82 -14.35 -7.18
N ARG A 115 10.96 -14.47 -5.86
CA ARG A 115 10.09 -13.79 -4.88
C ARG A 115 10.27 -12.28 -4.90
N ILE A 116 11.51 -11.78 -4.90
CA ILE A 116 11.79 -10.34 -5.00
C ILE A 116 11.14 -9.77 -6.27
N ARG A 117 11.38 -10.39 -7.43
CA ARG A 117 10.78 -9.94 -8.71
C ARG A 117 9.26 -9.95 -8.67
N ASN A 118 8.67 -10.99 -8.11
CA ASN A 118 7.22 -11.10 -7.97
C ASN A 118 6.65 -9.96 -7.10
N ARG A 119 7.24 -9.70 -5.93
CA ARG A 119 6.79 -8.64 -5.03
C ARG A 119 6.93 -7.24 -5.63
N ILE A 120 8.04 -6.96 -6.31
CA ILE A 120 8.23 -5.72 -7.06
C ILE A 120 7.17 -5.57 -8.16
N SER A 121 6.92 -6.64 -8.92
CA SER A 121 5.91 -6.63 -9.98
C SER A 121 4.50 -6.39 -9.45
N LEU A 122 4.12 -7.05 -8.36
CA LEU A 122 2.83 -6.86 -7.69
C LEU A 122 2.69 -5.43 -7.16
N SER A 123 3.72 -4.90 -6.50
CA SER A 123 3.73 -3.52 -6.02
C SER A 123 3.56 -2.52 -7.17
N LYS A 124 4.33 -2.67 -8.25
CA LYS A 124 4.21 -1.81 -9.44
C LYS A 124 2.83 -1.92 -10.11
N ARG A 125 2.25 -3.12 -10.20
CA ARG A 125 0.88 -3.32 -10.71
C ARG A 125 -0.16 -2.65 -9.80
N ASN A 126 -0.02 -2.79 -8.50
CA ASN A 126 -0.90 -2.13 -7.53
C ASN A 126 -0.76 -0.61 -7.61
N GLN A 127 0.44 -0.07 -7.77
CA GLN A 127 0.65 1.35 -7.99
C GLN A 127 0.04 1.83 -9.32
N GLN A 128 0.15 1.05 -10.40
CA GLN A 128 -0.45 1.40 -11.69
C GLN A 128 -1.98 1.27 -11.69
N ASN A 129 -2.50 0.23 -11.03
CA ASN A 129 -3.95 0.02 -10.93
C ASN A 129 -4.61 0.90 -9.86
N ASN A 130 -3.87 1.31 -8.81
CA ASN A 130 -4.40 2.15 -7.74
C ASN A 130 -4.32 3.65 -8.01
N LYS A 131 -3.62 4.08 -9.08
CA LYS A 131 -3.51 5.51 -9.41
C LYS A 131 -4.81 6.10 -9.94
N LEU A 132 -5.57 5.30 -10.68
CA LEU A 132 -6.79 5.76 -11.33
C LEU A 132 -7.91 4.72 -11.14
N ILE A 133 -9.01 5.13 -10.50
CA ILE A 133 -10.27 4.38 -10.54
C ILE A 133 -11.10 4.94 -11.68
N LYS A 134 -11.48 4.08 -12.64
CA LYS A 134 -12.24 4.49 -13.81
C LYS A 134 -13.59 3.79 -13.88
N PHE A 135 -14.65 4.57 -14.04
CA PHE A 135 -16.01 4.10 -14.28
C PHE A 135 -16.62 4.92 -15.43
N LYS A 136 -16.77 4.35 -16.63
CA LYS A 136 -17.32 5.08 -17.78
C LYS A 136 -16.69 6.48 -17.90
N ASP A 137 -17.45 7.50 -17.53
CA ASP A 137 -17.09 8.91 -17.68
C ASP A 137 -16.40 9.50 -16.44
N LEU A 138 -16.31 8.74 -15.33
CA LEU A 138 -15.67 9.16 -14.07
C LEU A 138 -14.28 8.56 -13.93
N THR A 139 -13.30 9.41 -13.69
CA THR A 139 -11.94 9.00 -13.30
C THR A 139 -11.60 9.64 -11.97
N ILE A 140 -11.10 8.85 -11.03
CA ILE A 140 -10.59 9.32 -9.74
C ILE A 140 -9.09 9.08 -9.75
N ASP A 141 -8.30 10.13 -9.72
CA ASP A 141 -6.85 10.09 -9.56
C ASP A 141 -6.53 10.11 -8.05
N LEU A 142 -6.00 8.99 -7.57
CA LEU A 142 -5.71 8.82 -6.15
C LEU A 142 -4.45 9.56 -5.71
N ASP A 143 -3.44 9.66 -6.58
CA ASP A 143 -2.20 10.36 -6.30
C ASP A 143 -2.39 11.87 -6.35
N GLY A 144 -3.08 12.35 -7.40
CA GLY A 144 -3.39 13.76 -7.57
C GLY A 144 -4.56 14.27 -6.73
N HIS A 145 -5.29 13.38 -6.01
CA HIS A 145 -6.52 13.70 -5.30
C HIS A 145 -7.54 14.43 -6.17
N GLN A 146 -7.61 14.08 -7.46
CA GLN A 146 -8.45 14.71 -8.45
C GLN A 146 -9.58 13.80 -8.90
N VAL A 147 -10.71 14.42 -9.19
CA VAL A 147 -11.87 13.75 -9.79
C VAL A 147 -12.16 14.40 -11.13
N ILE A 148 -12.23 13.59 -12.17
CA ILE A 148 -12.49 14.01 -13.54
C ILE A 148 -13.78 13.33 -14.01
N LEU A 149 -14.75 14.12 -14.46
CA LEU A 149 -16.01 13.63 -15.03
C LEU A 149 -16.18 14.19 -16.43
N ASN A 150 -16.39 13.32 -17.42
CA ASN A 150 -16.48 13.72 -18.82
C ASN A 150 -15.29 14.59 -19.27
N ASN A 151 -14.06 14.19 -18.90
CA ASN A 151 -12.81 14.90 -19.15
C ASN A 151 -12.72 16.31 -18.51
N GLN A 152 -13.61 16.65 -17.58
CA GLN A 152 -13.58 17.93 -16.85
C GLN A 152 -13.29 17.70 -15.37
N PRO A 153 -12.39 18.49 -14.74
CA PRO A 153 -12.11 18.36 -13.32
C PRO A 153 -13.32 18.80 -12.48
N VAL A 154 -13.64 17.98 -11.47
CA VAL A 154 -14.71 18.26 -10.50
C VAL A 154 -14.11 18.56 -9.15
N ARG A 155 -14.41 19.74 -8.60
CA ARG A 155 -13.95 20.14 -7.26
C ARG A 155 -14.87 19.55 -6.19
N LEU A 156 -14.34 18.58 -5.44
CA LEU A 156 -14.98 18.01 -4.25
C LEU A 156 -14.36 18.57 -2.98
N THR A 157 -15.16 18.65 -1.93
CA THR A 157 -14.64 18.87 -0.57
C THR A 157 -13.93 17.60 -0.09
N PRO A 158 -13.05 17.67 0.94
CA PRO A 158 -12.37 16.47 1.46
C PRO A 158 -13.33 15.34 1.84
N LYS A 159 -14.47 15.66 2.45
CA LYS A 159 -15.48 14.66 2.84
C LYS A 159 -16.21 14.07 1.63
N GLU A 160 -16.57 14.87 0.64
CA GLU A 160 -17.19 14.39 -0.61
C GLU A 160 -16.22 13.45 -1.37
N TYR A 161 -14.92 13.81 -1.43
CA TYR A 161 -13.91 12.99 -2.04
C TYR A 161 -13.77 11.63 -1.32
N GLN A 162 -13.67 11.65 0.02
CA GLN A 162 -13.57 10.43 0.82
C GLN A 162 -14.80 9.52 0.64
N LEU A 163 -16.02 10.08 0.63
CA LEU A 163 -17.24 9.31 0.38
C LEU A 163 -17.23 8.66 -1.00
N LEU A 164 -16.86 9.41 -2.03
CA LEU A 164 -16.74 8.89 -3.39
C LEU A 164 -15.70 7.77 -3.45
N LEU A 165 -14.57 7.95 -2.81
CA LEU A 165 -13.48 6.99 -2.77
C LEU A 165 -13.91 5.66 -2.13
N VAL A 166 -14.53 5.70 -0.94
CA VAL A 166 -15.02 4.50 -0.23
C VAL A 166 -16.02 3.72 -1.10
N LEU A 167 -16.96 4.41 -1.75
CA LEU A 167 -17.92 3.74 -2.63
C LEU A 167 -17.23 3.16 -3.88
N SER A 168 -16.25 3.88 -4.44
CA SER A 168 -15.55 3.49 -5.66
C SER A 168 -14.61 2.30 -5.46
N GLN A 169 -14.08 2.14 -4.26
CA GLN A 169 -13.28 0.98 -3.86
C GLN A 169 -14.15 -0.27 -3.56
N ASN A 170 -15.46 -0.07 -3.35
CA ASN A 170 -16.41 -1.14 -3.06
C ASN A 170 -17.62 -1.13 -4.02
N PRO A 171 -17.42 -1.24 -5.34
CA PRO A 171 -18.50 -1.16 -6.30
C PRO A 171 -19.50 -2.29 -6.09
N ASN A 172 -20.80 -1.97 -6.28
CA ASN A 172 -21.93 -2.86 -6.11
C ASN A 172 -22.14 -3.40 -4.68
N ARG A 173 -21.29 -3.00 -3.72
CA ARG A 173 -21.45 -3.34 -2.30
C ARG A 173 -22.14 -2.19 -1.54
N VAL A 174 -23.08 -2.53 -0.68
CA VAL A 174 -23.73 -1.57 0.21
C VAL A 174 -22.78 -1.28 1.38
N ILE A 175 -22.52 0.01 1.61
CA ILE A 175 -21.78 0.47 2.79
C ILE A 175 -22.79 1.08 3.75
N HIS A 176 -22.86 0.56 4.97
CA HIS A 176 -23.81 1.01 5.99
C HIS A 176 -23.51 2.45 6.43
N LYS A 177 -24.55 3.18 6.84
CA LYS A 177 -24.41 4.57 7.29
C LYS A 177 -23.45 4.69 8.48
N ASP A 178 -23.55 3.79 9.43
CA ASP A 178 -22.73 3.77 10.63
C ASP A 178 -21.25 3.53 10.30
N ASP A 179 -20.97 2.61 9.36
CA ASP A 179 -19.62 2.36 8.88
C ASP A 179 -19.02 3.61 8.22
N LEU A 180 -19.79 4.30 7.37
CA LEU A 180 -19.37 5.54 6.74
C LEU A 180 -19.10 6.66 7.76
N ILE A 181 -19.94 6.78 8.77
CA ILE A 181 -19.75 7.75 9.84
C ILE A 181 -18.49 7.42 10.62
N HIS A 182 -18.31 6.17 11.02
CA HIS A 182 -17.13 5.74 11.77
C HIS A 182 -15.83 5.94 10.97
N MET A 183 -15.82 5.57 9.68
CA MET A 183 -14.64 5.74 8.81
C MET A 183 -14.25 7.20 8.60
N LEU A 184 -15.23 8.10 8.49
CA LEU A 184 -14.99 9.47 8.04
C LEU A 184 -14.96 10.52 9.15
N TRP A 185 -15.52 10.22 10.31
CA TRP A 185 -15.62 11.18 11.41
C TRP A 185 -15.07 10.68 12.74
N LYS A 186 -14.19 9.68 12.76
CA LYS A 186 -13.50 9.16 13.97
C LYS A 186 -13.76 10.04 15.22
N ASP A 187 -14.45 9.54 16.23
CA ASP A 187 -14.62 10.15 17.56
C ASP A 187 -15.39 11.49 17.66
N VAL A 188 -16.00 11.96 16.59
CA VAL A 188 -16.90 13.13 16.64
C VAL A 188 -18.33 12.62 16.55
N HIS A 189 -19.16 12.96 17.53
CA HIS A 189 -20.62 12.75 17.45
C HIS A 189 -21.19 13.59 16.30
N VAL A 190 -21.29 12.97 15.13
CA VAL A 190 -21.85 13.60 13.93
C VAL A 190 -23.28 13.10 13.78
N GLU A 191 -24.23 14.01 13.71
CA GLU A 191 -25.61 13.66 13.37
C GLU A 191 -25.69 13.04 11.98
N VAL A 192 -26.49 11.99 11.81
CA VAL A 192 -26.74 11.27 10.56
C VAL A 192 -27.13 12.23 9.41
N ASN A 193 -27.74 13.36 9.71
CA ASN A 193 -28.11 14.40 8.77
C ASN A 193 -26.94 15.01 7.99
N ASN A 194 -25.73 15.03 8.57
CA ASN A 194 -24.54 15.53 7.88
C ASN A 194 -24.08 14.61 6.74
N LEU A 195 -24.21 13.28 6.90
CA LEU A 195 -23.86 12.31 5.86
C LEU A 195 -24.76 12.46 4.62
N ASP A 196 -26.09 12.58 4.83
CA ASP A 196 -27.06 12.73 3.75
C ASP A 196 -26.83 14.04 2.97
N THR A 197 -26.43 15.12 3.67
CA THR A 197 -26.07 16.41 3.06
C THR A 197 -24.84 16.29 2.18
N HIS A 198 -23.79 15.60 2.64
CA HIS A 198 -22.58 15.36 1.82
C HIS A 198 -22.90 14.53 0.58
N PHE A 199 -23.72 13.49 0.68
CA PHE A 199 -24.17 12.72 -0.48
C PHE A 199 -25.02 13.52 -1.45
N SER A 200 -25.90 14.39 -0.95
CA SER A 200 -26.68 15.31 -1.79
C SER A 200 -25.77 16.24 -2.60
N ASN A 201 -24.79 16.86 -1.94
CA ASN A 201 -23.82 17.73 -2.58
C ASN A 201 -22.92 16.96 -3.58
N LEU A 202 -22.45 15.78 -3.21
CA LEU A 202 -21.68 14.91 -4.08
C LEU A 202 -22.45 14.57 -5.37
N ARG A 203 -23.71 14.13 -5.24
CA ARG A 203 -24.56 13.84 -6.40
C ARG A 203 -24.78 15.06 -7.30
N ARG A 204 -24.96 16.23 -6.73
CA ARG A 204 -25.13 17.47 -7.51
C ARG A 204 -23.91 17.78 -8.34
N LYS A 205 -22.69 17.58 -7.78
CA LYS A 205 -21.41 17.84 -8.46
C LYS A 205 -21.07 16.79 -9.51
N LEU A 206 -21.52 15.54 -9.34
CA LEU A 206 -21.22 14.42 -10.22
C LEU A 206 -22.32 14.13 -11.26
N LYS A 207 -23.17 15.08 -11.62
CA LYS A 207 -24.13 14.86 -12.71
C LYS A 207 -23.42 14.75 -14.07
N PRO A 208 -23.78 13.78 -14.94
CA PRO A 208 -24.86 12.78 -14.84
C PRO A 208 -24.49 11.49 -14.08
N PHE A 209 -23.23 11.26 -13.72
CA PHE A 209 -22.75 10.04 -13.06
C PHE A 209 -23.47 9.75 -11.74
N SER A 210 -24.06 10.77 -11.12
CA SER A 210 -24.76 10.66 -9.83
C SER A 210 -25.86 9.59 -9.77
N THR A 211 -26.42 9.19 -10.93
CA THR A 211 -27.41 8.11 -11.03
C THR A 211 -26.88 6.76 -10.59
N HIS A 212 -25.58 6.57 -10.57
CA HIS A 212 -24.91 5.37 -10.08
C HIS A 212 -24.77 5.34 -8.56
N ILE A 213 -24.86 6.50 -7.87
CA ILE A 213 -24.79 6.57 -6.41
C ILE A 213 -26.21 6.42 -5.85
N LYS A 214 -26.57 5.21 -5.38
CA LYS A 214 -27.89 4.89 -4.84
C LYS A 214 -27.91 4.96 -3.32
N THR A 215 -29.02 5.43 -2.78
CA THR A 215 -29.35 5.30 -1.34
C THR A 215 -30.29 4.12 -1.16
N LEU A 216 -29.95 3.23 -0.25
CA LEU A 216 -30.86 2.20 0.25
C LEU A 216 -31.40 2.69 1.60
N LYS A 217 -32.71 2.96 1.63
CA LYS A 217 -33.39 3.53 2.81
C LYS A 217 -33.11 2.67 4.05
N ASN A 218 -32.74 3.32 5.14
CA ASN A 218 -32.39 2.70 6.44
C ASN A 218 -31.20 1.74 6.41
N LEU A 219 -30.44 1.63 5.31
CA LEU A 219 -29.32 0.72 5.20
C LEU A 219 -28.01 1.47 4.93
N GLY A 220 -27.93 2.19 3.83
CA GLY A 220 -26.69 2.85 3.47
C GLY A 220 -26.65 3.33 2.02
N TYR A 221 -25.44 3.33 1.47
CA TYR A 221 -25.13 3.81 0.13
C TYR A 221 -24.39 2.78 -0.68
N VAL A 222 -24.58 2.83 -1.99
CA VAL A 222 -23.90 1.92 -2.94
C VAL A 222 -23.62 2.64 -4.25
N LEU A 223 -22.45 2.38 -4.83
CA LEU A 223 -22.13 2.73 -6.21
C LEU A 223 -22.48 1.54 -7.09
N ARG A 224 -23.45 1.70 -7.99
CA ARG A 224 -23.88 0.68 -8.97
C ARG A 224 -23.22 0.94 -10.32
N ILE A 225 -22.46 -0.01 -10.80
CA ILE A 225 -21.74 0.03 -12.09
C ILE A 225 -21.92 -1.29 -12.84
#